data_690161eee5c5756ab10de68e99cd6635
#
_entry.id   690161eee5c5756ab10de68e99cd6635
#
_cell.length_a   1.000
_cell.length_b   1.000
_cell.length_c   1.000
_cell.angle_alpha   90.00
_cell.angle_beta   90.00
_cell.angle_gamma   90.00
#
_symmetry.space_group_name_H-M   'P 1'
#
loop_
_entity.id
_entity.type
_entity.pdbx_description
1 polymer ?
#
loop_
_entity_poly.entity_id
_entity_poly.type
_entity_poly.pdbx_seq_one_letter_code
_entity_poly.pdbx_strand_id
1 'polypeptide(L)'
;MHFDPQTFRQYFPYFTHTDAVVYLDNAATTLKPQCLIRATVNFYQSAGSVHRSQYDEKQTALYEQARSRVKQLIHAESEQAVIWTSGTTQAINTVANGLLPYLNAGDEIII
;
A
#
# COMPACT_ATOMS: atom_id res chain seq x y z
N MET A 1 -17.73 14.70 -10.98
CA MET A 1 -16.81 15.50 -10.11
C MET A 1 -15.62 15.88 -10.97
N HIS A 2 -15.32 17.16 -11.14
CA HIS A 2 -14.17 17.61 -11.95
C HIS A 2 -12.92 17.52 -11.06
N PHE A 3 -11.88 16.80 -11.52
CA PHE A 3 -10.60 16.72 -10.82
C PHE A 3 -9.83 18.03 -11.02
N ASP A 4 -9.45 18.68 -9.92
CA ASP A 4 -8.60 19.87 -9.92
C ASP A 4 -7.20 19.51 -9.39
N PRO A 5 -6.17 19.47 -10.27
CA PRO A 5 -4.82 19.13 -9.88
C PRO A 5 -4.20 20.07 -8.84
N GLN A 6 -4.54 21.36 -8.88
CA GLN A 6 -3.97 22.37 -7.96
C GLN A 6 -4.47 22.15 -6.54
N THR A 7 -5.77 21.93 -6.37
CA THR A 7 -6.35 21.57 -5.07
C THR A 7 -5.79 20.22 -4.58
N PHE A 8 -5.64 19.23 -5.48
CA PHE A 8 -5.11 17.93 -5.10
C PHE A 8 -3.66 17.99 -4.60
N ARG A 9 -2.81 18.82 -5.20
CA ARG A 9 -1.41 19.01 -4.76
C ARG A 9 -1.28 19.48 -3.31
N GLN A 10 -2.26 20.22 -2.80
CA GLN A 10 -2.24 20.73 -1.42
C GLN A 10 -2.29 19.61 -0.35
N TYR A 11 -2.73 18.41 -0.71
CA TYR A 11 -2.70 17.27 0.20
C TYR A 11 -1.29 16.70 0.45
N PHE A 12 -0.29 17.14 -0.33
CA PHE A 12 1.08 16.62 -0.26
C PHE A 12 2.04 17.68 0.29
N PRO A 13 2.51 17.53 1.54
CA PRO A 13 3.40 18.51 2.17
C PRO A 13 4.70 18.77 1.42
N TYR A 14 5.14 17.82 0.61
CA TYR A 14 6.30 17.99 -0.25
C TYR A 14 6.26 19.33 -1.03
N PHE A 15 5.11 19.68 -1.58
CA PHE A 15 4.94 20.89 -2.38
C PHE A 15 4.85 22.18 -1.57
N THR A 16 4.73 22.10 -0.24
CA THR A 16 4.74 23.29 0.63
C THR A 16 6.15 23.72 1.02
N HIS A 17 7.15 22.84 0.82
CA HIS A 17 8.54 23.07 1.22
C HIS A 17 9.51 23.25 0.04
N THR A 18 9.03 23.11 -1.18
CA THR A 18 9.85 23.20 -2.40
C THR A 18 9.19 24.12 -3.41
N ASP A 19 9.87 25.17 -3.81
CA ASP A 19 9.39 26.08 -4.83
C ASP A 19 9.31 25.37 -6.19
N ALA A 20 8.11 25.33 -6.75
CA ALA A 20 7.80 25.03 -8.15
C ALA A 20 8.41 23.76 -8.77
N VAL A 21 8.72 22.73 -7.98
CA VAL A 21 9.24 21.48 -8.54
C VAL A 21 8.13 20.65 -9.15
N VAL A 22 8.32 20.22 -10.38
CA VAL A 22 7.50 19.18 -11.01
C VAL A 22 8.09 17.83 -10.63
N TYR A 23 7.36 17.05 -9.79
CA TYR A 23 7.79 15.73 -9.38
C TYR A 23 7.28 14.68 -10.38
N LEU A 24 8.20 14.00 -11.06
CA LEU A 24 7.90 12.96 -12.07
C LEU A 24 8.50 11.59 -11.74
N ASP A 25 9.08 11.43 -10.55
CA ASP A 25 9.80 10.20 -10.16
C ASP A 25 8.98 9.29 -9.20
N ASN A 26 7.71 9.09 -9.52
CA ASN A 26 6.87 8.18 -8.74
C ASN A 26 7.30 6.70 -8.83
N ALA A 27 8.12 6.36 -9.84
CA ALA A 27 8.70 5.02 -9.96
C ALA A 27 9.71 4.73 -8.84
N ALA A 28 10.50 5.72 -8.43
CA ALA A 28 11.41 5.58 -7.29
C ALA A 28 10.64 5.62 -5.97
N THR A 29 9.77 6.61 -5.78
CA THR A 29 8.88 6.71 -4.62
C THR A 29 7.68 7.61 -4.90
N THR A 30 6.52 7.23 -4.41
CA THR A 30 5.32 8.06 -4.46
C THR A 30 5.32 9.06 -3.30
N LEU A 31 5.00 10.32 -3.57
CA LEU A 31 4.84 11.34 -2.54
C LEU A 31 3.77 10.94 -1.52
N LYS A 32 3.99 11.30 -0.26
CA LYS A 32 3.14 10.91 0.86
C LYS A 32 2.15 12.02 1.16
N PRO A 33 0.83 11.77 1.05
CA PRO A 33 -0.18 12.76 1.44
C PRO A 33 -0.21 12.94 2.95
N GLN A 34 -0.65 14.10 3.41
CA GLN A 34 -0.71 14.45 4.83
C GLN A 34 -1.53 13.45 5.67
N CYS A 35 -2.58 12.88 5.08
CA CYS A 35 -3.39 11.86 5.78
C CYS A 35 -2.59 10.59 6.09
N LEU A 36 -1.72 10.15 5.18
CA LEU A 36 -0.83 9.00 5.42
C LEU A 36 0.17 9.29 6.52
N ILE A 37 0.82 10.48 6.48
CA ILE A 37 1.79 10.90 7.50
C ILE A 37 1.12 10.88 8.89
N ARG A 38 -0.08 11.47 9.01
CA ARG A 38 -0.84 11.48 10.27
C ARG A 38 -1.20 10.07 10.74
N ALA A 39 -1.66 9.21 9.83
CA ALA A 39 -2.01 7.83 10.17
C ALA A 39 -0.79 7.05 10.69
N THR A 40 0.38 7.23 10.06
CA THR A 40 1.63 6.61 10.50
C THR A 40 2.06 7.10 11.89
N VAL A 41 2.01 8.40 12.13
CA VAL A 41 2.32 8.98 13.46
C VAL A 41 1.36 8.43 14.50
N ASN A 42 0.06 8.43 14.24
CA ASN A 42 -0.94 7.91 15.17
C ASN A 42 -0.74 6.42 15.48
N PHE A 43 -0.34 5.64 14.49
CA PHE A 43 -0.01 4.23 14.68
C PHE A 43 1.17 4.05 15.64
N TYR A 44 2.25 4.79 15.44
CA TYR A 44 3.43 4.71 16.33
C TYR A 44 3.20 5.32 17.72
N GLN A 45 2.22 6.18 17.89
CA GLN A 45 1.79 6.70 19.19
C GLN A 45 0.82 5.77 19.93
N SER A 46 0.27 4.75 19.26
CA SER A 46 -0.50 3.66 19.86
C SER A 46 0.42 2.53 20.33
N ALA A 47 -0.14 1.42 20.82
CA ALA A 47 0.65 0.24 21.13
C ALA A 47 1.30 -0.40 19.86
N GLY A 48 0.89 0.04 18.66
CA GLY A 48 1.55 -0.27 17.40
C GLY A 48 1.45 -1.73 16.98
N SER A 49 0.40 -2.44 17.41
CA SER A 49 0.19 -3.83 17.01
C SER A 49 -1.11 -4.00 16.20
N VAL A 50 -1.13 -5.05 15.39
CA VAL A 50 -2.30 -5.47 14.60
C VAL A 50 -2.47 -6.97 14.84
N HIS A 51 -3.68 -7.41 15.18
CA HIS A 51 -4.02 -8.83 15.46
C HIS A 51 -3.24 -9.49 16.62
N ARG A 52 -2.56 -8.72 17.46
CA ARG A 52 -1.69 -9.28 18.53
C ARG A 52 -2.10 -8.87 19.95
N SER A 53 -2.92 -7.83 20.09
CA SER A 53 -3.30 -7.29 21.37
C SER A 53 -4.74 -6.81 21.37
N GLN A 54 -5.47 -7.09 22.45
CA GLN A 54 -6.80 -6.52 22.70
C GLN A 54 -6.79 -5.00 22.87
N TYR A 55 -5.63 -4.41 23.14
CA TYR A 55 -5.49 -2.95 23.28
C TYR A 55 -5.42 -2.22 21.93
N ASP A 56 -5.30 -2.96 20.81
CA ASP A 56 -5.18 -2.41 19.47
C ASP A 56 -6.33 -2.81 18.52
N GLU A 57 -7.52 -3.05 19.07
CA GLU A 57 -8.71 -3.36 18.26
C GLU A 57 -8.95 -2.32 17.16
N LYS A 58 -8.74 -1.04 17.49
CA LYS A 58 -8.88 0.05 16.52
C LYS A 58 -7.89 -0.07 15.36
N GLN A 59 -6.64 -0.43 15.63
CA GLN A 59 -5.61 -0.59 14.60
C GLN A 59 -5.90 -1.82 13.74
N THR A 60 -6.34 -2.90 14.35
CA THR A 60 -6.78 -4.11 13.64
C THR A 60 -7.98 -3.81 12.74
N ALA A 61 -8.98 -3.08 13.21
CA ALA A 61 -10.12 -2.68 12.41
C ALA A 61 -9.72 -1.79 11.21
N LEU A 62 -8.81 -0.84 11.38
CA LEU A 62 -8.29 0.00 10.30
C LEU A 62 -7.51 -0.82 9.27
N TYR A 63 -6.73 -1.80 9.70
CA TYR A 63 -5.98 -2.70 8.83
C TYR A 63 -6.92 -3.54 7.96
N GLU A 64 -7.95 -4.15 8.55
CA GLU A 64 -8.94 -4.93 7.79
C GLU A 64 -9.81 -4.05 6.88
N GLN A 65 -10.15 -2.84 7.32
CA GLN A 65 -10.84 -1.88 6.47
C GLN A 65 -9.99 -1.48 5.25
N ALA A 66 -8.68 -1.30 5.41
CA ALA A 66 -7.77 -1.03 4.30
C ALA A 66 -7.75 -2.18 3.30
N ARG A 67 -7.70 -3.44 3.80
CA ARG A 67 -7.77 -4.64 2.96
C ARG A 67 -9.08 -4.69 2.16
N SER A 68 -10.20 -4.44 2.80
CA SER A 68 -11.52 -4.40 2.14
C SER A 68 -11.59 -3.30 1.07
N ARG A 69 -11.00 -2.13 1.32
CA ARG A 69 -10.93 -1.04 0.32
C ARG A 69 -10.09 -1.42 -0.90
N VAL A 70 -8.95 -2.07 -0.70
CA VAL A 70 -8.12 -2.55 -1.82
C VAL A 70 -8.86 -3.64 -2.59
N LYS A 71 -9.48 -4.61 -1.90
CA LYS A 71 -10.35 -5.61 -2.53
C LYS A 71 -11.37 -4.96 -3.47
N GLN A 72 -12.10 -3.95 -2.99
CA GLN A 72 -13.10 -3.23 -3.79
C GLN A 72 -12.46 -2.52 -5.01
N LEU A 73 -11.30 -1.89 -4.83
CA LEU A 73 -10.60 -1.16 -5.88
C LEU A 73 -10.17 -2.07 -7.04
N ILE A 74 -9.66 -3.27 -6.71
CA ILE A 74 -9.16 -4.24 -7.70
C ILE A 74 -10.21 -5.29 -8.11
N HIS A 75 -11.45 -5.18 -7.61
CA HIS A 75 -12.54 -6.13 -7.85
C HIS A 75 -12.17 -7.59 -7.49
N ALA A 76 -11.37 -7.78 -6.43
CA ALA A 76 -11.04 -9.12 -5.97
C ALA A 76 -12.26 -9.83 -5.35
N GLU A 77 -12.32 -11.15 -5.46
CA GLU A 77 -13.45 -11.96 -4.98
C GLU A 77 -13.57 -11.95 -3.45
N SER A 78 -12.43 -11.94 -2.75
CA SER A 78 -12.40 -11.96 -1.29
C SER A 78 -11.25 -11.10 -0.72
N GLU A 79 -11.35 -10.73 0.57
CA GLU A 79 -10.28 -10.05 1.29
C GLU A 79 -9.01 -10.90 1.41
N GLN A 80 -9.13 -12.22 1.39
CA GLN A 80 -7.99 -13.16 1.43
C GLN A 80 -7.12 -13.10 0.17
N ALA A 81 -7.67 -12.63 -0.96
CA ALA A 81 -6.91 -12.39 -2.17
C ALA A 81 -5.98 -11.17 -2.07
N VAL A 82 -6.14 -10.33 -1.04
CA VAL A 82 -5.28 -9.16 -0.80
C VAL A 82 -4.23 -9.51 0.25
N ILE A 83 -3.00 -9.65 -0.19
CA ILE A 83 -1.85 -9.98 0.66
C ILE A 83 -0.92 -8.77 0.76
N TRP A 84 -0.69 -8.30 2.00
CA TRP A 84 0.24 -7.22 2.26
C TRP A 84 1.68 -7.74 2.24
N THR A 85 2.56 -7.00 1.57
CA THR A 85 3.99 -7.28 1.51
C THR A 85 4.78 -6.02 1.85
N SER A 86 6.06 -6.15 2.17
CA SER A 86 6.94 -5.00 2.44
C SER A 86 7.30 -4.20 1.18
N GLY A 87 6.95 -4.69 0.01
CA GLY A 87 7.19 -4.03 -1.27
C GLY A 87 7.13 -5.01 -2.45
N THR A 88 7.28 -4.46 -3.66
CA THR A 88 7.17 -5.20 -4.92
C THR A 88 8.11 -6.40 -4.99
N THR A 89 9.36 -6.26 -4.54
CA THR A 89 10.34 -7.36 -4.56
C THR A 89 9.85 -8.55 -3.74
N GLN A 90 9.31 -8.31 -2.55
CA GLN A 90 8.76 -9.41 -1.75
C GLN A 90 7.52 -10.01 -2.41
N ALA A 91 6.64 -9.18 -2.98
CA ALA A 91 5.45 -9.67 -3.68
C ALA A 91 5.81 -10.62 -4.83
N ILE A 92 6.74 -10.20 -5.70
CA ILE A 92 7.21 -11.03 -6.83
C ILE A 92 7.85 -12.32 -6.33
N ASN A 93 8.74 -12.26 -5.34
CA ASN A 93 9.38 -13.46 -4.79
C ASN A 93 8.37 -14.41 -4.14
N THR A 94 7.33 -13.88 -3.48
CA THR A 94 6.26 -14.71 -2.91
C THR A 94 5.52 -15.48 -4.00
N VAL A 95 5.19 -14.82 -5.10
CA VAL A 95 4.53 -15.46 -6.26
C VAL A 95 5.47 -16.49 -6.90
N ALA A 96 6.72 -16.10 -7.18
CA ALA A 96 7.71 -16.99 -7.81
C ALA A 96 7.91 -18.28 -6.98
N ASN A 97 8.15 -18.14 -5.67
CA ASN A 97 8.32 -19.31 -4.79
C ASN A 97 7.05 -20.15 -4.69
N GLY A 98 5.87 -19.52 -4.72
CA GLY A 98 4.58 -20.24 -4.71
C GLY A 98 4.33 -21.03 -5.99
N LEU A 99 4.91 -20.62 -7.11
CA LEU A 99 4.77 -21.33 -8.40
C LEU A 99 5.75 -22.49 -8.57
N LEU A 100 6.90 -22.49 -7.86
CA LEU A 100 7.92 -23.52 -8.00
C LEU A 100 7.40 -24.96 -7.96
N PRO A 101 6.47 -25.34 -7.04
CA PRO A 101 5.94 -26.70 -6.97
C PRO A 101 5.11 -27.12 -8.19
N TYR A 102 4.67 -26.17 -9.02
CA TYR A 102 3.82 -26.39 -10.19
C TYR A 102 4.61 -26.38 -11.50
N LEU A 103 5.90 -26.00 -11.47
CA LEU A 103 6.76 -25.93 -12.64
C LEU A 103 7.40 -27.30 -12.89
N ASN A 104 7.38 -27.75 -14.13
CA ASN A 104 7.94 -29.01 -14.58
C ASN A 104 9.08 -28.77 -15.57
N ALA A 105 9.91 -29.79 -15.79
CA ALA A 105 10.96 -29.73 -16.81
C ALA A 105 10.32 -29.55 -18.21
N GLY A 106 10.68 -28.47 -18.90
CA GLY A 106 10.14 -28.10 -20.21
C GLY A 106 9.11 -26.96 -20.17
N ASP A 107 8.67 -26.51 -18.96
CA ASP A 107 7.85 -25.30 -18.86
C ASP A 107 8.69 -24.05 -19.18
N GLU A 108 8.07 -23.09 -19.85
CA GLU A 108 8.71 -21.84 -20.28
C GLU A 108 8.12 -20.65 -19.53
N ILE A 109 8.98 -19.71 -19.15
CA ILE A 109 8.58 -18.42 -18.56
C ILE A 109 8.95 -17.32 -19.54
N ILE A 110 7.97 -16.56 -19.97
CA ILE A 110 8.17 -15.39 -20.83
C ILE A 110 8.35 -14.16 -19.93
N ILE A 111 9.44 -13.41 -20.10
CA ILE A 111 9.79 -12.18 -19.36
C ILE A 111 9.95 -11.01 -20.32
#